data_98d40790f7dd427b13420d1d3f0757c6
#
_entry.id   98d40790f7dd427b13420d1d3f0757c6
#
_cell.length_a   1.000
_cell.length_b   1.000
_cell.length_c   1.000
_cell.angle_alpha   90.00
_cell.angle_beta   90.00
_cell.angle_gamma   90.00
#
_symmetry.space_group_name_H-M   'P 1'
#
loop_
_entity.id
_entity.type
_entity.pdbx_description
1 polymer ?
#
loop_
_entity_poly.entity_id
_entity_poly.type
_entity_poly.pdbx_seq_one_letter_code
_entity_poly.pdbx_strand_id
1 'polypeptide(L)'
;FREILVTSAKEVYLEIPLKESVNELNEVVIRARTNKEEAMNKMATTGARMLSVEEASRYAGGFDDPARLVSSFAGVAPSVSSNGISIHGNAPHLLQWRLEDVEIPNPNHFADIATLGGGILSSLSSQVLGNSDFFTGAFPAEYGNAVSGVFDMKLRNGNNQKNENTLQVGIMGIDVASEGPLSKKHKASYIFNYRYSTTGLLNLEGGKMDYQDLNFKLNFPTQKAGTFSVWGTSLIDKFGSDFEKNTDKWEYMSDRSESKDKQYMAAGGISHRYFFNNDASLKTTITGTYSQLDGGATMFNHSLESTPYMDLNSKHTNLILTSTFNRKFSNRFTNKTGFTYNAMFYQMNLAIAPYEAESLETVSQGKGNTSLISAYNSSSVGLTER
;
A
#
# COMPACT_ATOMS: atom_id res chain seq x y z
N PHE A 1 -20.83 11.97 -1.72
CA PHE A 1 -20.18 10.75 -2.21
C PHE A 1 -19.52 11.08 -3.54
N ARG A 2 -18.25 10.72 -3.68
CA ARG A 2 -17.51 10.94 -4.92
C ARG A 2 -17.25 9.56 -5.50
N GLU A 3 -17.43 9.43 -6.79
CA GLU A 3 -17.15 8.27 -7.64
C GLU A 3 -17.25 6.91 -6.95
N ILE A 4 -18.32 6.22 -7.21
CA ILE A 4 -18.59 4.89 -6.69
C ILE A 4 -18.41 3.92 -7.85
N LEU A 5 -17.49 2.97 -7.71
CA LEU A 5 -17.33 1.91 -8.69
C LEU A 5 -18.50 0.93 -8.58
N VAL A 6 -19.32 0.86 -9.61
CA VAL A 6 -20.31 -0.20 -9.79
C VAL A 6 -19.80 -1.16 -10.84
N THR A 7 -19.30 -2.32 -10.42
CA THR A 7 -18.86 -3.37 -11.34
C THR A 7 -20.04 -4.20 -11.83
N SER A 8 -19.92 -4.79 -13.03
CA SER A 8 -20.95 -5.66 -13.57
C SER A 8 -21.26 -6.82 -12.61
N ALA A 9 -22.55 -7.08 -12.40
CA ALA A 9 -23.07 -8.11 -11.49
C ALA A 9 -22.80 -7.91 -9.99
N LYS A 10 -22.31 -6.75 -9.56
CA LYS A 10 -22.17 -6.39 -8.14
C LYS A 10 -23.06 -5.21 -7.76
N GLU A 11 -23.57 -5.25 -6.52
CA GLU A 11 -24.28 -4.11 -5.93
C GLU A 11 -23.30 -3.33 -5.05
N VAL A 12 -23.37 -2.01 -5.12
CA VAL A 12 -22.62 -1.14 -4.23
C VAL A 12 -23.52 -0.70 -3.08
N TYR A 13 -23.17 -1.12 -1.87
CA TYR A 13 -23.88 -0.71 -0.67
C TYR A 13 -23.12 0.43 0.02
N LEU A 14 -23.77 1.58 0.10
CA LEU A 14 -23.22 2.76 0.74
C LEU A 14 -23.92 3.02 2.06
N GLU A 15 -23.18 2.99 3.16
CA GLU A 15 -23.64 3.57 4.40
C GLU A 15 -23.42 5.07 4.37
N ILE A 16 -24.51 5.81 4.22
CA ILE A 16 -24.50 7.26 4.22
C ILE A 16 -24.93 7.74 5.60
N PRO A 17 -24.03 8.13 6.50
CA PRO A 17 -24.43 8.83 7.70
C PRO A 17 -24.91 10.23 7.31
N LEU A 18 -26.22 10.39 7.20
CA LEU A 18 -26.83 11.72 7.03
C LEU A 18 -26.70 12.48 8.33
N LYS A 19 -26.07 13.66 8.28
CA LYS A 19 -26.16 14.65 9.35
C LYS A 19 -27.37 15.52 9.07
N GLU A 20 -28.28 15.60 10.02
CA GLU A 20 -29.33 16.61 9.99
C GLU A 20 -28.66 17.98 10.12
N SER A 21 -28.63 18.73 9.04
CA SER A 21 -28.20 20.13 9.03
C SER A 21 -29.45 20.96 8.85
N VAL A 22 -29.88 21.62 9.91
CA VAL A 22 -30.89 22.66 9.82
C VAL A 22 -30.22 23.89 9.19
N ASN A 23 -30.24 23.95 7.87
CA ASN A 23 -29.97 25.19 7.14
C ASN A 23 -31.28 25.67 6.55
N GLU A 24 -31.69 26.91 6.84
CA GLU A 24 -32.72 27.59 6.11
C GLU A 24 -32.45 27.56 4.62
N LEU A 25 -33.43 27.06 3.85
CA LEU A 25 -33.33 26.82 2.41
C LEU A 25 -33.33 28.17 1.67
N ASN A 26 -32.13 28.70 1.40
CA ASN A 26 -31.89 29.40 0.17
C ASN A 26 -31.52 28.37 -0.90
N GLU A 27 -32.13 28.49 -2.08
CA GLU A 27 -32.06 27.56 -3.21
C GLU A 27 -30.71 26.87 -3.36
N VAL A 28 -30.63 25.59 -2.96
CA VAL A 28 -29.41 24.79 -3.08
C VAL A 28 -29.39 24.18 -4.46
N VAL A 29 -28.71 24.81 -5.38
CA VAL A 29 -28.31 24.19 -6.65
C VAL A 29 -27.26 23.13 -6.32
N ILE A 30 -27.69 21.90 -6.13
CA ILE A 30 -26.78 20.74 -6.00
C ILE A 30 -26.17 20.48 -7.37
N ARG A 31 -25.06 21.13 -7.65
CA ARG A 31 -24.19 20.72 -8.73
C ARG A 31 -23.30 19.63 -8.19
N ALA A 32 -23.64 18.39 -8.48
CA ALA A 32 -22.76 17.24 -8.30
C ALA A 32 -21.59 17.32 -9.30
N ARG A 33 -20.73 18.33 -9.17
CA ARG A 33 -19.40 18.29 -9.76
C ARG A 33 -18.46 17.66 -8.74
N THR A 34 -18.22 16.39 -8.93
CA THR A 34 -17.11 15.71 -8.27
C THR A 34 -15.84 16.36 -8.78
N ASN A 35 -15.22 17.21 -7.96
CA ASN A 35 -13.94 17.76 -8.29
C ASN A 35 -12.89 16.68 -7.97
N LYS A 36 -12.50 15.90 -8.99
CA LYS A 36 -11.50 14.82 -8.89
C LYS A 36 -10.12 15.33 -8.48
N GLU A 37 -9.90 16.63 -8.63
CA GLU A 37 -8.66 17.31 -8.24
C GLU A 37 -8.57 17.55 -6.72
N GLU A 38 -9.67 17.44 -5.99
CA GLU A 38 -9.67 17.61 -4.53
C GLU A 38 -9.40 16.27 -3.82
N ALA A 39 -8.43 16.26 -2.90
CA ALA A 39 -8.18 15.14 -2.01
C ALA A 39 -9.38 14.88 -1.08
N MET A 40 -9.53 13.63 -0.64
CA MET A 40 -10.49 13.27 0.41
C MET A 40 -10.10 13.87 1.76
N ASN A 41 -8.81 14.06 1.97
CA ASN A 41 -8.26 14.71 3.15
C ASN A 41 -8.52 16.22 3.08
N LYS A 42 -9.43 16.71 3.90
CA LYS A 42 -9.83 18.13 3.94
C LYS A 42 -8.74 19.09 4.42
N MET A 43 -7.64 18.58 4.98
CA MET A 43 -6.48 19.38 5.37
C MET A 43 -5.49 19.57 4.22
N ALA A 44 -5.67 18.86 3.11
CA ALA A 44 -4.90 19.06 1.89
C ALA A 44 -5.30 20.36 1.21
N THR A 45 -4.30 21.17 0.81
CA THR A 45 -4.50 22.45 0.13
C THR A 45 -4.11 22.38 -1.34
N THR A 46 -2.93 21.84 -1.63
CA THR A 46 -2.37 21.71 -2.98
C THR A 46 -1.53 20.43 -3.06
N GLY A 47 -1.17 19.99 -4.28
CA GLY A 47 -0.30 18.84 -4.48
C GLY A 47 -0.91 17.48 -4.13
N ALA A 48 -2.22 17.45 -3.91
CA ALA A 48 -2.95 16.22 -3.60
C ALA A 48 -4.01 15.94 -4.66
N ARG A 49 -4.20 14.69 -4.99
CA ARG A 49 -5.22 14.22 -5.91
C ARG A 49 -5.87 12.95 -5.37
N MET A 50 -7.19 12.89 -5.45
CA MET A 50 -7.92 11.66 -5.16
C MET A 50 -7.70 10.65 -6.29
N LEU A 51 -7.33 9.44 -5.92
CA LEU A 51 -7.30 8.27 -6.79
C LEU A 51 -8.62 7.54 -6.65
N SER A 52 -9.39 7.51 -7.72
CA SER A 52 -10.62 6.71 -7.79
C SER A 52 -10.28 5.28 -8.19
N VAL A 53 -10.82 4.32 -7.46
CA VAL A 53 -10.68 2.89 -7.81
C VAL A 53 -11.31 2.61 -9.17
N GLU A 54 -12.38 3.32 -9.54
CA GLU A 54 -13.01 3.22 -10.85
C GLU A 54 -12.05 3.66 -11.98
N GLU A 55 -11.28 4.74 -11.76
CA GLU A 55 -10.26 5.17 -12.73
C GLU A 55 -9.14 4.13 -12.86
N ALA A 56 -8.69 3.55 -11.74
CA ALA A 56 -7.64 2.53 -11.76
C ALA A 56 -8.06 1.30 -12.57
N SER A 57 -9.30 0.85 -12.42
CA SER A 57 -9.83 -0.31 -13.14
C SER A 57 -10.05 -0.07 -14.64
N ARG A 58 -10.22 1.20 -15.05
CA ARG A 58 -10.43 1.59 -16.45
C ARG A 58 -9.18 2.11 -17.16
N TYR A 59 -8.09 2.31 -16.42
CA TYR A 59 -6.87 2.85 -16.98
C TYR A 59 -6.20 1.83 -17.93
N ALA A 60 -6.07 2.18 -19.19
CA ALA A 60 -5.47 1.31 -20.20
C ALA A 60 -4.00 1.00 -19.84
N GLY A 61 -3.64 -0.28 -19.74
CA GLY A 61 -2.32 -0.73 -19.31
C GLY A 61 -2.08 -0.67 -17.81
N GLY A 62 -3.11 -0.34 -17.01
CA GLY A 62 -3.03 -0.26 -15.55
C GLY A 62 -3.02 -1.61 -14.84
N PHE A 63 -3.48 -2.69 -15.48
CA PHE A 63 -3.61 -4.04 -14.87
C PHE A 63 -4.39 -4.03 -13.54
N ASP A 64 -5.39 -3.16 -13.41
CA ASP A 64 -6.12 -2.90 -12.16
C ASP A 64 -5.23 -2.45 -10.99
N ASP A 65 -4.03 -1.95 -11.28
CA ASP A 65 -3.05 -1.54 -10.29
C ASP A 65 -3.12 -0.03 -10.02
N PRO A 66 -3.48 0.39 -8.79
CA PRO A 66 -3.57 1.80 -8.44
C PRO A 66 -2.21 2.52 -8.53
N ALA A 67 -1.09 1.82 -8.33
CA ALA A 67 0.24 2.40 -8.46
C ALA A 67 0.53 2.83 -9.91
N ARG A 68 0.01 2.11 -10.90
CA ARG A 68 0.17 2.48 -12.31
C ARG A 68 -0.66 3.68 -12.72
N LEU A 69 -1.83 3.86 -12.12
CA LEU A 69 -2.65 5.03 -12.40
C LEU A 69 -1.94 6.33 -11.96
N VAL A 70 -1.32 6.34 -10.79
CA VAL A 70 -0.62 7.55 -10.30
C VAL A 70 0.57 7.95 -11.15
N SER A 71 1.12 7.03 -11.94
CA SER A 71 2.18 7.34 -12.92
C SER A 71 1.74 8.35 -13.98
N SER A 72 0.43 8.52 -14.18
CA SER A 72 -0.14 9.51 -15.11
C SER A 72 -0.32 10.91 -14.51
N PHE A 73 -0.06 11.06 -13.20
CA PHE A 73 -0.30 12.33 -12.51
C PHE A 73 0.83 13.35 -12.76
N ALA A 74 0.47 14.62 -12.74
CA ALA A 74 1.45 15.70 -12.89
C ALA A 74 2.52 15.66 -11.80
N GLY A 75 3.78 15.83 -12.18
CA GLY A 75 4.92 15.76 -11.27
C GLY A 75 5.42 14.34 -10.98
N VAL A 76 4.81 13.32 -11.56
CA VAL A 76 5.21 11.91 -11.44
C VAL A 76 5.90 11.47 -12.73
N ALA A 77 7.08 10.89 -12.60
CA ALA A 77 7.78 10.23 -13.70
C ALA A 77 7.56 8.71 -13.58
N PRO A 78 6.91 8.08 -14.57
CA PRO A 78 6.68 6.64 -14.57
C PRO A 78 7.97 5.88 -14.90
N SER A 79 8.12 4.70 -14.32
CA SER A 79 9.04 3.70 -14.85
C SER A 79 8.30 2.86 -15.89
N VAL A 80 8.94 2.61 -17.03
CA VAL A 80 8.33 1.83 -18.14
C VAL A 80 8.18 0.35 -17.75
N SER A 81 9.10 -0.17 -16.96
CA SER A 81 9.20 -1.60 -16.64
C SER A 81 8.80 -1.96 -15.20
N SER A 82 8.44 -0.97 -14.37
CA SER A 82 8.15 -1.22 -12.96
C SER A 82 7.09 -0.25 -12.42
N ASN A 83 6.60 -0.52 -11.20
CA ASN A 83 5.75 0.38 -10.42
C ASN A 83 6.56 1.48 -9.69
N GLY A 84 7.79 1.75 -10.13
CA GLY A 84 8.61 2.80 -9.57
C GLY A 84 8.00 4.17 -9.81
N ILE A 85 7.57 4.82 -8.74
CA ILE A 85 6.96 6.14 -8.76
C ILE A 85 8.01 7.16 -8.33
N SER A 86 8.56 7.89 -9.30
CA SER A 86 9.49 8.99 -9.05
C SER A 86 8.70 10.30 -9.03
N ILE A 87 8.77 11.03 -7.92
CA ILE A 87 8.07 12.30 -7.74
C ILE A 87 9.10 13.42 -7.71
N HIS A 88 8.97 14.37 -8.64
CA HIS A 88 9.88 15.51 -8.79
C HIS A 88 11.37 15.09 -8.88
N GLY A 89 11.64 13.91 -9.46
CA GLY A 89 12.99 13.36 -9.59
C GLY A 89 13.52 12.60 -8.37
N ASN A 90 12.74 12.48 -7.30
CA ASN A 90 13.12 11.67 -6.14
C ASN A 90 13.00 10.17 -6.45
N ALA A 91 13.87 9.38 -5.83
CA ALA A 91 13.87 7.94 -6.02
C ALA A 91 12.61 7.25 -5.46
N PRO A 92 12.11 6.19 -6.09
CA PRO A 92 10.86 5.53 -5.71
C PRO A 92 10.80 5.01 -4.28
N HIS A 93 11.92 4.59 -3.69
CA HIS A 93 11.99 4.13 -2.31
C HIS A 93 11.71 5.23 -1.27
N LEU A 94 11.70 6.50 -1.68
CA LEU A 94 11.36 7.63 -0.82
C LEU A 94 9.85 7.93 -0.77
N LEU A 95 9.04 7.22 -1.55
CA LEU A 95 7.59 7.33 -1.48
C LEU A 95 7.07 6.69 -0.19
N GLN A 96 6.29 7.44 0.57
CA GLN A 96 5.64 6.93 1.77
C GLN A 96 4.35 6.20 1.41
N TRP A 97 4.29 4.92 1.69
CA TRP A 97 3.11 4.09 1.54
C TRP A 97 2.32 4.05 2.84
N ARG A 98 1.03 4.32 2.77
CA ARG A 98 0.14 4.29 3.93
C ARG A 98 -1.11 3.49 3.63
N LEU A 99 -1.57 2.74 4.62
CA LEU A 99 -2.81 1.98 4.57
C LEU A 99 -3.58 2.17 5.88
N GLU A 100 -4.88 2.52 5.80
CA GLU A 100 -5.74 2.75 6.98
C GLU A 100 -5.17 3.78 7.98
N ASP A 101 -4.53 4.85 7.49
CA ASP A 101 -3.88 5.95 8.23
C ASP A 101 -2.51 5.61 8.86
N VAL A 102 -1.95 4.44 8.56
CA VAL A 102 -0.66 4.00 9.11
C VAL A 102 0.36 3.79 7.99
N GLU A 103 1.61 4.18 8.22
CA GLU A 103 2.71 3.89 7.32
C GLU A 103 2.98 2.38 7.27
N ILE A 104 3.09 1.84 6.06
CA ILE A 104 3.39 0.43 5.80
C ILE A 104 4.64 0.32 4.92
N PRO A 105 5.35 -0.82 4.91
CA PRO A 105 6.39 -1.08 3.94
C PRO A 105 5.84 -1.03 2.50
N ASN A 106 6.73 -0.93 1.52
CA ASN A 106 6.34 -0.91 0.11
C ASN A 106 5.49 -2.13 -0.25
N PRO A 107 4.22 -1.95 -0.70
CA PRO A 107 3.30 -3.04 -0.98
C PRO A 107 3.43 -3.60 -2.41
N ASN A 108 4.51 -3.31 -3.12
CA ASN A 108 4.72 -3.82 -4.46
C ASN A 108 5.50 -5.15 -4.44
N HIS A 109 5.05 -6.09 -5.26
CA HIS A 109 5.78 -7.31 -5.53
C HIS A 109 7.13 -7.03 -6.18
N PHE A 110 8.17 -7.69 -5.72
CA PHE A 110 9.57 -7.57 -6.17
C PHE A 110 10.16 -6.15 -6.01
N ALA A 111 9.66 -5.38 -5.03
CA ALA A 111 10.02 -3.97 -4.85
C ALA A 111 11.52 -3.74 -4.64
N ASP A 112 12.16 -4.62 -3.87
CA ASP A 112 13.56 -4.50 -3.51
C ASP A 112 14.46 -5.54 -4.20
N ILE A 113 13.88 -6.41 -5.03
CA ILE A 113 14.58 -7.43 -5.80
C ILE A 113 14.96 -6.88 -7.18
N ALA A 114 13.97 -6.41 -7.93
CA ALA A 114 14.17 -5.99 -9.32
C ALA A 114 14.58 -4.51 -9.44
N THR A 115 14.08 -3.66 -8.57
CA THR A 115 14.34 -2.21 -8.57
C THR A 115 14.17 -1.66 -7.17
N LEU A 116 15.05 -0.76 -6.75
CA LEU A 116 14.95 -0.13 -5.43
C LEU A 116 13.64 0.66 -5.29
N GLY A 117 12.69 0.09 -4.56
CA GLY A 117 11.38 0.67 -4.26
C GLY A 117 10.36 0.65 -5.41
N GLY A 118 10.65 0.01 -6.54
CA GLY A 118 9.75 -0.01 -7.69
C GLY A 118 8.74 -1.15 -7.67
N GLY A 119 9.24 -2.37 -7.85
CA GLY A 119 8.38 -3.55 -8.00
C GLY A 119 7.66 -3.63 -9.33
N ILE A 120 6.84 -4.65 -9.51
CA ILE A 120 6.18 -4.95 -10.79
C ILE A 120 4.67 -4.73 -10.70
N LEU A 121 4.05 -5.11 -9.59
CA LEU A 121 2.61 -5.10 -9.35
C LEU A 121 2.35 -4.80 -7.87
N SER A 122 1.36 -3.96 -7.57
CA SER A 122 0.94 -3.74 -6.19
C SER A 122 0.20 -4.96 -5.62
N SER A 123 0.48 -5.33 -4.38
CA SER A 123 -0.32 -6.32 -3.65
C SER A 123 -1.74 -5.83 -3.34
N LEU A 124 -1.97 -4.52 -3.41
CA LEU A 124 -3.27 -3.91 -3.10
C LEU A 124 -4.17 -3.92 -4.34
N SER A 125 -5.04 -4.92 -4.39
CA SER A 125 -6.01 -5.08 -5.48
C SER A 125 -7.09 -4.01 -5.46
N SER A 126 -7.53 -3.56 -6.64
CA SER A 126 -8.72 -2.70 -6.82
C SER A 126 -10.00 -3.32 -6.23
N GLN A 127 -10.05 -4.65 -6.06
CA GLN A 127 -11.18 -5.36 -5.45
C GLN A 127 -11.42 -4.97 -4.00
N VAL A 128 -10.37 -4.61 -3.25
CA VAL A 128 -10.44 -4.31 -1.81
C VAL A 128 -10.17 -2.85 -1.48
N LEU A 129 -9.57 -2.09 -2.41
CA LEU A 129 -9.30 -0.68 -2.18
C LEU A 129 -10.56 0.18 -2.26
N GLY A 130 -10.61 1.22 -1.43
CA GLY A 130 -11.48 2.37 -1.58
C GLY A 130 -10.75 3.52 -2.25
N ASN A 131 -11.47 4.62 -2.49
CA ASN A 131 -10.84 5.84 -2.97
C ASN A 131 -9.72 6.26 -1.99
N SER A 132 -8.62 6.71 -2.54
CA SER A 132 -7.37 6.96 -1.84
C SER A 132 -6.83 8.33 -2.23
N ASP A 133 -5.94 8.89 -1.43
CA ASP A 133 -5.29 10.17 -1.73
C ASP A 133 -3.83 9.94 -2.15
N PHE A 134 -3.40 10.66 -3.17
CA PHE A 134 -2.02 10.69 -3.59
C PHE A 134 -1.48 12.12 -3.53
N PHE A 135 -0.35 12.31 -2.84
CA PHE A 135 0.28 13.58 -2.60
C PHE A 135 1.64 13.63 -3.29
N THR A 136 1.87 14.67 -4.08
CA THR A 136 3.17 14.96 -4.71
C THR A 136 3.96 16.04 -3.95
N GLY A 137 3.38 16.64 -2.92
CA GLY A 137 3.97 17.69 -2.10
C GLY A 137 2.93 18.38 -1.22
N ALA A 138 3.32 19.43 -0.52
CA ALA A 138 2.46 20.20 0.38
C ALA A 138 1.68 19.32 1.37
N PHE A 139 2.39 18.41 2.02
CA PHE A 139 1.80 17.39 2.90
C PHE A 139 1.10 18.05 4.10
N PRO A 140 -0.16 17.68 4.41
CA PRO A 140 -0.77 17.95 5.71
C PRO A 140 0.11 17.48 6.88
N ALA A 141 -0.01 18.14 8.03
CA ALA A 141 0.86 17.90 9.19
C ALA A 141 0.84 16.46 9.72
N GLU A 142 -0.17 15.67 9.37
CA GLU A 142 -0.29 14.25 9.73
C GLU A 142 0.67 13.31 9.00
N TYR A 143 1.22 13.75 7.87
CA TYR A 143 2.19 12.99 7.09
C TYR A 143 3.62 13.37 7.49
N GLY A 144 3.95 13.10 8.74
CA GLY A 144 5.33 13.24 9.22
C GLY A 144 6.25 12.26 8.47
N ASN A 145 7.54 12.61 8.39
CA ASN A 145 8.57 11.79 7.78
C ASN A 145 8.42 11.53 6.26
N ALA A 146 7.52 12.25 5.59
CA ALA A 146 7.35 12.19 4.14
C ALA A 146 8.40 13.07 3.43
N VAL A 147 9.12 12.51 2.46
CA VAL A 147 10.22 13.17 1.76
C VAL A 147 9.90 13.44 0.28
N SER A 148 9.30 12.48 -0.41
CA SER A 148 9.03 12.53 -1.85
C SER A 148 7.54 12.74 -2.14
N GLY A 149 6.73 11.77 -1.75
CA GLY A 149 5.29 11.79 -1.87
C GLY A 149 4.63 10.88 -0.86
N VAL A 150 3.31 10.90 -0.82
CA VAL A 150 2.51 10.02 0.05
C VAL A 150 1.41 9.38 -0.76
N PHE A 151 1.29 8.07 -0.66
CA PHE A 151 0.15 7.33 -1.16
C PHE A 151 -0.67 6.85 0.06
N ASP A 152 -1.75 7.56 0.38
CA ASP A 152 -2.63 7.25 1.51
C ASP A 152 -3.85 6.46 1.05
N MET A 153 -3.79 5.15 1.24
CA MET A 153 -4.77 4.18 0.78
C MET A 153 -5.72 3.75 1.88
N LYS A 154 -6.94 3.42 1.46
CA LYS A 154 -7.99 2.91 2.35
C LYS A 154 -8.54 1.61 1.81
N LEU A 155 -8.79 0.65 2.68
CA LEU A 155 -9.58 -0.52 2.35
C LEU A 155 -11.06 -0.20 2.48
N ARG A 156 -11.86 -0.60 1.49
CA ARG A 156 -13.32 -0.47 1.59
C ARG A 156 -13.89 -1.47 2.61
N ASN A 157 -15.05 -1.21 3.10
CA ASN A 157 -15.79 -2.20 3.88
C ASN A 157 -16.48 -3.19 2.93
N GLY A 158 -16.59 -4.44 3.34
CA GLY A 158 -17.35 -5.45 2.59
C GLY A 158 -18.86 -5.19 2.62
N ASN A 159 -19.57 -5.79 1.69
CA ASN A 159 -21.04 -5.72 1.60
C ASN A 159 -21.65 -6.34 2.88
N ASN A 160 -22.45 -5.60 3.60
CA ASN A 160 -23.12 -6.07 4.83
C ASN A 160 -24.51 -6.67 4.59
N GLN A 161 -24.96 -6.77 3.34
CA GLN A 161 -26.27 -7.30 2.96
C GLN A 161 -26.18 -8.64 2.22
N LYS A 162 -25.26 -8.75 1.26
CA LYS A 162 -25.14 -9.88 0.35
C LYS A 162 -23.70 -10.40 0.31
N ASN A 163 -23.57 -11.70 0.06
CA ASN A 163 -22.26 -12.29 -0.27
C ASN A 163 -21.98 -12.10 -1.76
N GLU A 164 -20.81 -11.62 -2.07
CA GLU A 164 -20.31 -11.44 -3.43
C GLU A 164 -18.95 -12.08 -3.57
N ASN A 165 -18.75 -12.82 -4.65
CA ASN A 165 -17.50 -13.54 -4.92
C ASN A 165 -17.03 -13.21 -6.32
N THR A 166 -15.73 -13.02 -6.47
CA THR A 166 -15.07 -12.78 -7.75
C THR A 166 -13.96 -13.80 -7.91
N LEU A 167 -13.91 -14.43 -9.08
CA LEU A 167 -12.80 -15.26 -9.52
C LEU A 167 -12.32 -14.72 -10.84
N GLN A 168 -11.04 -14.36 -10.90
CA GLN A 168 -10.37 -13.95 -12.13
C GLN A 168 -9.21 -14.90 -12.41
N VAL A 169 -9.05 -15.29 -13.65
CA VAL A 169 -7.95 -16.14 -14.11
C VAL A 169 -7.32 -15.44 -15.32
N GLY A 170 -6.03 -15.20 -15.25
CA GLY A 170 -5.28 -14.51 -16.29
C GLY A 170 -3.84 -14.99 -16.39
N ILE A 171 -3.09 -14.39 -17.29
CA ILE A 171 -1.66 -14.70 -17.50
C ILE A 171 -0.84 -14.42 -16.23
N MET A 172 -1.20 -13.39 -15.49
CA MET A 172 -0.49 -12.98 -14.26
C MET A 172 -0.83 -13.85 -13.05
N GLY A 173 -1.93 -14.62 -13.09
CA GLY A 173 -2.31 -15.46 -11.97
C GLY A 173 -3.81 -15.67 -11.81
N ILE A 174 -4.15 -16.14 -10.63
CA ILE A 174 -5.51 -16.34 -10.16
C ILE A 174 -5.78 -15.34 -9.05
N ASP A 175 -6.91 -14.63 -9.17
CA ASP A 175 -7.39 -13.65 -8.19
C ASP A 175 -8.75 -14.11 -7.66
N VAL A 176 -8.87 -14.24 -6.35
CA VAL A 176 -10.09 -14.64 -5.64
C VAL A 176 -10.44 -13.54 -4.65
N ALA A 177 -11.61 -12.94 -4.82
CA ALA A 177 -12.14 -11.98 -3.85
C ALA A 177 -13.50 -12.43 -3.33
N SER A 178 -13.76 -12.20 -2.06
CA SER A 178 -15.06 -12.46 -1.44
C SER A 178 -15.37 -11.40 -0.40
N GLU A 179 -16.64 -11.04 -0.35
CA GLU A 179 -17.16 -10.11 0.64
C GLU A 179 -18.58 -10.49 1.05
N GLY A 180 -18.97 -10.08 2.24
CA GLY A 180 -20.31 -10.37 2.71
C GLY A 180 -20.54 -10.00 4.17
N PRO A 181 -21.79 -10.23 4.65
CA PRO A 181 -22.14 -9.98 6.04
C PRO A 181 -21.58 -11.05 6.96
N LEU A 182 -20.87 -10.62 8.02
CA LEU A 182 -20.57 -11.46 9.19
C LEU A 182 -21.78 -11.52 10.12
N SER A 183 -22.53 -10.43 10.21
CA SER A 183 -23.77 -10.35 10.97
C SER A 183 -24.71 -9.31 10.36
N LYS A 184 -25.81 -9.74 9.79
CA LYS A 184 -26.85 -8.83 9.26
C LYS A 184 -27.49 -7.97 10.36
N LYS A 185 -27.66 -8.53 11.56
CA LYS A 185 -28.24 -7.81 12.71
C LYS A 185 -27.34 -6.64 13.16
N HIS A 186 -26.04 -6.83 13.12
CA HIS A 186 -25.07 -5.83 13.57
C HIS A 186 -24.36 -5.11 12.43
N LYS A 187 -24.78 -5.35 11.18
CA LYS A 187 -24.18 -4.79 9.96
C LYS A 187 -22.66 -5.02 9.87
N ALA A 188 -22.16 -6.06 10.54
CA ALA A 188 -20.76 -6.45 10.46
C ALA A 188 -20.50 -7.12 9.12
N SER A 189 -19.36 -6.79 8.50
CA SER A 189 -19.00 -7.30 7.18
C SER A 189 -17.53 -7.70 7.10
N TYR A 190 -17.23 -8.52 6.10
CA TYR A 190 -15.88 -8.88 5.73
C TYR A 190 -15.65 -8.61 4.25
N ILE A 191 -14.40 -8.39 3.92
CA ILE A 191 -13.87 -8.44 2.56
C ILE A 191 -12.48 -9.05 2.61
N PHE A 192 -12.15 -9.91 1.66
CA PHE A 192 -10.81 -10.38 1.42
C PHE A 192 -10.53 -10.54 -0.08
N ASN A 193 -9.26 -10.52 -0.42
CA ASN A 193 -8.74 -10.79 -1.73
C ASN A 193 -7.44 -11.59 -1.58
N TYR A 194 -7.32 -12.67 -2.35
CA TYR A 194 -6.10 -13.47 -2.42
C TYR A 194 -5.70 -13.64 -3.88
N ARG A 195 -4.44 -13.39 -4.18
CA ARG A 195 -3.86 -13.63 -5.51
C ARG A 195 -2.71 -14.62 -5.44
N TYR A 196 -2.64 -15.45 -6.45
CA TYR A 196 -1.57 -16.42 -6.64
C TYR A 196 -1.08 -16.35 -8.09
N SER A 197 0.22 -16.13 -8.27
CA SER A 197 0.85 -16.03 -9.57
C SER A 197 0.91 -17.39 -10.27
N THR A 198 0.71 -17.38 -11.57
CA THR A 198 0.95 -18.54 -12.45
C THR A 198 2.16 -18.34 -13.36
N THR A 199 2.91 -17.26 -13.16
CA THR A 199 4.07 -16.89 -13.99
C THR A 199 5.20 -17.92 -13.91
N GLY A 200 5.36 -18.59 -12.75
CA GLY A 200 6.32 -19.70 -12.60
C GLY A 200 6.01 -20.92 -13.46
N LEU A 201 4.78 -21.03 -14.00
CA LEU A 201 4.41 -22.08 -14.97
C LEU A 201 4.81 -21.70 -16.42
N LEU A 202 5.08 -20.42 -16.64
CA LEU A 202 5.53 -19.89 -17.93
C LEU A 202 7.06 -19.91 -17.91
N ASN A 203 7.68 -20.70 -18.76
CA ASN A 203 9.14 -20.65 -18.95
C ASN A 203 9.51 -19.32 -19.63
N LEU A 204 9.56 -18.25 -18.87
CA LEU A 204 9.99 -16.94 -19.36
C LEU A 204 11.52 -16.88 -19.36
N GLU A 205 12.10 -16.45 -20.46
CA GLU A 205 13.51 -16.10 -20.50
C GLU A 205 13.79 -14.98 -19.50
N GLY A 206 14.74 -15.18 -18.57
CA GLY A 206 15.11 -14.17 -17.57
C GLY A 206 14.83 -14.53 -16.12
N GLY A 207 14.26 -15.70 -15.85
CA GLY A 207 14.10 -16.18 -14.48
C GLY A 207 12.68 -16.60 -14.12
N LYS A 208 12.55 -17.21 -12.95
CA LYS A 208 11.28 -17.65 -12.37
C LYS A 208 10.80 -16.62 -11.38
N MET A 209 9.57 -16.16 -11.56
CA MET A 209 8.92 -15.18 -10.69
C MET A 209 7.63 -15.76 -10.15
N ASP A 210 7.55 -15.96 -8.84
CA ASP A 210 6.34 -16.40 -8.17
C ASP A 210 5.96 -15.38 -7.11
N TYR A 211 4.68 -15.01 -7.06
CA TYR A 211 4.16 -14.13 -6.04
C TYR A 211 2.80 -14.59 -5.53
N GLN A 212 2.51 -14.20 -4.32
CA GLN A 212 1.18 -14.32 -3.73
C GLN A 212 0.92 -13.19 -2.75
N ASP A 213 -0.31 -12.78 -2.63
CA ASP A 213 -0.72 -11.77 -1.68
C ASP A 213 -2.10 -12.04 -1.10
N LEU A 214 -2.32 -11.47 0.07
CA LEU A 214 -3.59 -11.51 0.79
C LEU A 214 -3.92 -10.14 1.35
N ASN A 215 -5.13 -9.68 1.12
CA ASN A 215 -5.69 -8.47 1.69
C ASN A 215 -7.02 -8.77 2.34
N PHE A 216 -7.30 -8.20 3.50
CA PHE A 216 -8.59 -8.37 4.14
C PHE A 216 -8.96 -7.20 5.04
N LYS A 217 -10.27 -7.02 5.24
CA LYS A 217 -10.81 -6.14 6.27
C LYS A 217 -12.10 -6.71 6.84
N LEU A 218 -12.18 -6.70 8.16
CA LEU A 218 -13.38 -7.02 8.94
C LEU A 218 -13.88 -5.72 9.57
N ASN A 219 -15.17 -5.44 9.46
CA ASN A 219 -15.78 -4.23 9.96
C ASN A 219 -16.90 -4.56 10.94
N PHE A 220 -16.84 -4.01 12.13
CA PHE A 220 -17.76 -4.27 13.25
C PHE A 220 -18.34 -2.95 13.78
N PRO A 221 -19.34 -2.37 13.12
CA PRO A 221 -20.04 -1.22 13.66
C PRO A 221 -20.87 -1.62 14.89
N THR A 222 -20.83 -0.78 15.93
CA THR A 222 -21.61 -0.95 17.14
C THR A 222 -22.55 0.23 17.35
N GLN A 223 -23.62 0.04 18.11
CA GLN A 223 -24.59 1.11 18.36
C GLN A 223 -24.06 2.24 19.25
N LYS A 224 -23.21 1.92 20.23
CA LYS A 224 -22.76 2.88 21.26
C LYS A 224 -21.25 3.03 21.36
N ALA A 225 -20.51 1.98 21.04
CA ALA A 225 -19.05 1.97 21.22
C ALA A 225 -18.28 2.38 19.97
N GLY A 226 -18.94 2.89 18.91
CA GLY A 226 -18.29 3.24 17.66
C GLY A 226 -18.06 2.03 16.75
N THR A 227 -17.06 2.11 15.89
CA THR A 227 -16.75 1.08 14.89
C THR A 227 -15.37 0.50 15.15
N PHE A 228 -15.29 -0.82 15.26
CA PHE A 228 -14.03 -1.55 15.25
C PHE A 228 -13.77 -2.13 13.87
N SER A 229 -12.52 -2.14 13.45
CA SER A 229 -12.10 -2.83 12.25
C SER A 229 -10.78 -3.56 12.46
N VAL A 230 -10.66 -4.72 11.85
CA VAL A 230 -9.41 -5.49 11.76
C VAL A 230 -9.05 -5.59 10.29
N TRP A 231 -7.82 -5.28 9.95
CA TRP A 231 -7.37 -5.27 8.57
C TRP A 231 -5.96 -5.82 8.44
N GLY A 232 -5.62 -6.27 7.25
CA GLY A 232 -4.28 -6.74 6.95
C GLY A 232 -4.01 -6.82 5.46
N THR A 233 -2.73 -6.70 5.13
CA THR A 233 -2.15 -6.93 3.81
C THR A 233 -0.86 -7.70 3.97
N SER A 234 -0.56 -8.59 3.04
CA SER A 234 0.71 -9.32 3.00
C SER A 234 1.05 -9.72 1.58
N LEU A 235 2.34 -9.86 1.31
CA LEU A 235 2.86 -10.44 0.08
C LEU A 235 4.05 -11.35 0.36
N ILE A 236 4.25 -12.31 -0.54
CA ILE A 236 5.39 -13.22 -0.57
C ILE A 236 5.84 -13.33 -2.01
N ASP A 237 7.11 -13.01 -2.26
CA ASP A 237 7.73 -13.09 -3.56
C ASP A 237 8.90 -14.06 -3.55
N LYS A 238 9.07 -14.74 -4.66
CA LYS A 238 10.24 -15.54 -4.95
C LYS A 238 10.73 -15.22 -6.35
N PHE A 239 11.98 -14.89 -6.45
CA PHE A 239 12.66 -14.66 -7.71
C PHE A 239 13.87 -15.60 -7.81
N GLY A 240 14.12 -16.12 -8.99
CA GLY A 240 15.30 -16.94 -9.27
C GLY A 240 15.76 -16.73 -10.69
N SER A 241 17.02 -16.44 -10.87
CA SER A 241 17.69 -16.45 -12.18
C SER A 241 18.64 -17.64 -12.25
N ASP A 242 18.61 -18.36 -13.36
CA ASP A 242 19.53 -19.45 -13.61
C ASP A 242 20.72 -18.90 -14.46
N PHE A 243 21.93 -19.46 -14.29
CA PHE A 243 23.07 -19.13 -15.11
C PHE A 243 22.98 -19.76 -16.53
N GLU A 244 23.63 -19.16 -17.54
CA GLU A 244 23.77 -19.74 -18.88
C GLU A 244 24.74 -20.92 -18.84
N LYS A 245 24.27 -22.10 -19.21
CA LYS A 245 25.07 -23.36 -19.15
C LYS A 245 26.17 -23.43 -20.20
N ASN A 246 25.98 -22.73 -21.33
CA ASN A 246 26.99 -22.66 -22.37
C ASN A 246 27.99 -21.54 -22.08
N THR A 247 29.14 -21.89 -21.57
CA THR A 247 30.21 -20.95 -21.18
C THR A 247 30.75 -20.11 -22.32
N ASP A 248 30.58 -20.54 -23.58
CA ASP A 248 30.99 -19.77 -24.76
C ASP A 248 30.08 -18.57 -25.03
N LYS A 249 28.90 -18.54 -24.39
CA LYS A 249 27.93 -17.44 -24.50
C LYS A 249 28.03 -16.41 -23.38
N TRP A 250 28.93 -16.60 -22.43
CA TRP A 250 29.09 -15.67 -21.33
C TRP A 250 29.69 -14.35 -21.78
N GLU A 251 28.89 -13.31 -21.79
CA GLU A 251 29.31 -11.93 -22.10
C GLU A 251 29.29 -11.06 -20.85
N TYR A 252 28.38 -11.35 -19.91
CA TYR A 252 28.15 -10.55 -18.72
C TYR A 252 28.30 -11.41 -17.45
N MET A 253 28.52 -10.75 -16.33
CA MET A 253 28.58 -11.39 -15.03
C MET A 253 27.28 -12.12 -14.67
N SER A 254 26.12 -11.61 -15.12
CA SER A 254 24.81 -12.23 -14.96
C SER A 254 24.72 -13.60 -15.63
N ASP A 255 25.45 -13.83 -16.74
CA ASP A 255 25.35 -15.08 -17.49
C ASP A 255 25.92 -16.27 -16.73
N ARG A 256 26.86 -16.02 -15.81
CA ARG A 256 27.50 -17.01 -14.97
C ARG A 256 27.08 -16.95 -13.51
N SER A 257 25.97 -16.25 -13.21
CA SER A 257 25.42 -16.16 -11.86
C SER A 257 24.04 -16.80 -11.76
N GLU A 258 23.82 -17.52 -10.68
CA GLU A 258 22.49 -17.97 -10.23
C GLU A 258 22.10 -17.10 -9.03
N SER A 259 20.88 -16.55 -9.03
CA SER A 259 20.35 -15.85 -7.88
C SER A 259 19.04 -16.48 -7.38
N LYS A 260 18.82 -16.36 -6.08
CA LYS A 260 17.59 -16.77 -5.41
C LYS A 260 17.22 -15.73 -4.36
N ASP A 261 16.13 -15.04 -4.61
CA ASP A 261 15.68 -13.95 -3.77
C ASP A 261 14.26 -14.22 -3.27
N LYS A 262 13.98 -13.82 -2.04
CA LYS A 262 12.67 -13.90 -1.42
C LYS A 262 12.37 -12.59 -0.72
N GLN A 263 11.20 -12.05 -0.99
CA GLN A 263 10.68 -10.87 -0.32
C GLN A 263 9.41 -11.23 0.43
N TYR A 264 9.29 -10.73 1.65
CA TYR A 264 8.09 -10.83 2.47
C TYR A 264 7.70 -9.44 2.95
N MET A 265 6.44 -9.12 2.88
CA MET A 265 5.87 -7.94 3.50
C MET A 265 4.55 -8.32 4.17
N ALA A 266 4.31 -7.78 5.34
CA ALA A 266 3.03 -7.84 6.01
C ALA A 266 2.77 -6.56 6.80
N ALA A 267 1.52 -6.13 6.81
CA ALA A 267 1.02 -5.09 7.69
C ALA A 267 -0.39 -5.44 8.12
N GLY A 268 -0.69 -5.25 9.39
CA GLY A 268 -2.03 -5.51 9.90
C GLY A 268 -2.31 -4.81 11.20
N GLY A 269 -3.56 -4.43 11.42
CA GLY A 269 -3.93 -3.64 12.56
C GLY A 269 -5.37 -3.77 13.00
N ILE A 270 -5.61 -3.23 14.18
CA ILE A 270 -6.94 -3.07 14.77
C ILE A 270 -7.18 -1.57 14.91
N SER A 271 -8.27 -1.10 14.34
CA SER A 271 -8.70 0.30 14.41
C SER A 271 -10.00 0.43 15.18
N HIS A 272 -10.10 1.45 16.01
CA HIS A 272 -11.32 1.84 16.68
C HIS A 272 -11.63 3.30 16.35
N ARG A 273 -12.84 3.55 15.86
CA ARG A 273 -13.34 4.90 15.60
C ARG A 273 -14.55 5.16 16.48
N TYR A 274 -14.45 6.18 17.32
CA TYR A 274 -15.51 6.61 18.20
C TYR A 274 -15.98 8.03 17.87
N PHE A 275 -17.28 8.24 17.83
CA PHE A 275 -17.90 9.54 17.65
C PHE A 275 -18.47 10.01 18.97
N PHE A 276 -17.90 11.06 19.54
CA PHE A 276 -18.42 11.69 20.79
C PHE A 276 -19.74 12.40 20.51
N ASN A 277 -19.84 13.03 19.36
CA ASN A 277 -21.01 13.70 18.82
C ASN A 277 -20.84 13.87 17.30
N ASN A 278 -21.73 14.65 16.67
CA ASN A 278 -21.67 14.91 15.24
C ASN A 278 -20.42 15.68 14.77
N ASP A 279 -19.74 16.36 15.67
CA ASP A 279 -18.63 17.27 15.36
C ASP A 279 -17.28 16.76 15.87
N ALA A 280 -17.25 15.71 16.68
CA ALA A 280 -16.02 15.21 17.27
C ALA A 280 -15.89 13.69 17.17
N SER A 281 -14.74 13.24 16.70
CA SER A 281 -14.40 11.80 16.58
C SER A 281 -12.95 11.53 16.94
N LEU A 282 -12.71 10.34 17.49
CA LEU A 282 -11.39 9.81 17.78
C LEU A 282 -11.21 8.51 16.98
N LYS A 283 -10.11 8.40 16.25
CA LYS A 283 -9.68 7.14 15.66
C LYS A 283 -8.36 6.73 16.29
N THR A 284 -8.29 5.52 16.82
CA THR A 284 -7.07 4.92 17.36
C THR A 284 -6.79 3.63 16.62
N THR A 285 -5.54 3.41 16.21
CA THR A 285 -5.12 2.21 15.49
C THR A 285 -3.83 1.66 16.10
N ILE A 286 -3.79 0.35 16.30
CA ILE A 286 -2.59 -0.41 16.67
C ILE A 286 -2.25 -1.29 15.49
N THR A 287 -1.00 -1.22 15.00
CA THR A 287 -0.56 -1.90 13.79
C THR A 287 0.79 -2.57 14.01
N GLY A 288 0.96 -3.78 13.51
CA GLY A 288 2.25 -4.42 13.29
C GLY A 288 2.61 -4.39 11.81
N THR A 289 3.86 -4.08 11.48
CA THR A 289 4.40 -4.24 10.12
C THR A 289 5.64 -5.10 10.15
N TYR A 290 5.86 -5.83 9.06
CA TYR A 290 7.02 -6.68 8.87
C TYR A 290 7.46 -6.61 7.42
N SER A 291 8.78 -6.48 7.18
CA SER A 291 9.38 -6.69 5.88
C SER A 291 10.67 -7.48 6.01
N GLN A 292 10.92 -8.35 5.05
CA GLN A 292 12.13 -9.16 4.97
C GLN A 292 12.53 -9.33 3.51
N LEU A 293 13.83 -9.17 3.28
CA LEU A 293 14.49 -9.50 2.02
C LEU A 293 15.59 -10.52 2.31
N ASP A 294 15.49 -11.69 1.71
CA ASP A 294 16.53 -12.71 1.69
C ASP A 294 17.03 -12.83 0.25
N GLY A 295 18.31 -12.63 0.02
CA GLY A 295 18.92 -12.72 -1.29
C GLY A 295 20.21 -13.55 -1.25
N GLY A 296 20.41 -14.38 -2.26
CA GLY A 296 21.63 -15.16 -2.42
C GLY A 296 22.04 -15.27 -3.87
N ALA A 297 23.34 -15.09 -4.14
CA ALA A 297 23.92 -15.28 -5.46
C ALA A 297 25.11 -16.23 -5.41
N THR A 298 25.20 -17.09 -6.42
CA THR A 298 26.27 -18.05 -6.63
C THR A 298 26.89 -17.79 -7.99
N MET A 299 28.20 -17.72 -8.06
CA MET A 299 28.98 -17.55 -9.29
C MET A 299 29.52 -18.88 -9.76
N PHE A 300 29.60 -19.04 -11.08
CA PHE A 300 30.19 -20.20 -11.73
C PHE A 300 31.44 -19.83 -12.51
N ASN A 301 32.44 -20.70 -12.47
CA ASN A 301 33.63 -20.58 -13.33
C ASN A 301 33.40 -21.36 -14.64
N HIS A 302 34.35 -21.27 -15.60
CA HIS A 302 34.27 -22.00 -16.87
C HIS A 302 34.26 -23.53 -16.73
N SER A 303 34.65 -24.08 -15.58
CA SER A 303 34.53 -25.50 -15.25
C SER A 303 33.20 -25.85 -14.62
N LEU A 304 32.27 -24.89 -14.52
CA LEU A 304 30.96 -24.98 -13.87
C LEU A 304 31.04 -25.31 -12.37
N GLU A 305 32.16 -24.99 -11.75
CA GLU A 305 32.28 -25.03 -10.30
C GLU A 305 31.66 -23.77 -9.70
N SER A 306 30.86 -23.95 -8.66
CA SER A 306 30.10 -22.87 -8.03
C SER A 306 30.76 -22.37 -6.75
N THR A 307 30.74 -21.06 -6.57
CA THR A 307 31.15 -20.40 -5.31
C THR A 307 30.09 -19.41 -4.85
N PRO A 308 29.76 -19.35 -3.55
CA PRO A 308 28.87 -18.30 -3.03
C PRO A 308 29.44 -16.92 -3.31
N TYR A 309 28.63 -16.02 -3.86
CA TYR A 309 29.02 -14.66 -4.20
C TYR A 309 28.40 -13.62 -3.31
N MET A 310 27.12 -13.79 -2.93
CA MET A 310 26.38 -12.86 -2.07
C MET A 310 25.44 -13.61 -1.15
N ASP A 311 25.31 -13.14 0.07
CA ASP A 311 24.29 -13.52 1.04
C ASP A 311 23.73 -12.26 1.72
N LEU A 312 22.44 -12.01 1.55
CA LEU A 312 21.72 -10.88 2.12
C LEU A 312 20.54 -11.36 2.95
N ASN A 313 20.46 -10.89 4.18
CA ASN A 313 19.27 -11.01 5.01
C ASN A 313 18.98 -9.66 5.66
N SER A 314 17.83 -9.08 5.35
CA SER A 314 17.38 -7.81 5.94
C SER A 314 15.97 -7.97 6.47
N LYS A 315 15.74 -7.55 7.72
CA LYS A 315 14.45 -7.65 8.41
C LYS A 315 14.11 -6.36 9.12
N HIS A 316 12.89 -5.90 8.94
CA HIS A 316 12.34 -4.75 9.64
C HIS A 316 10.99 -5.12 10.25
N THR A 317 10.78 -4.74 11.49
CA THR A 317 9.52 -4.91 12.21
C THR A 317 9.15 -3.62 12.90
N ASN A 318 7.92 -3.15 12.73
CA ASN A 318 7.44 -1.97 13.44
C ASN A 318 6.17 -2.30 14.23
N LEU A 319 6.05 -1.71 15.41
CA LEU A 319 4.83 -1.68 16.21
C LEU A 319 4.38 -0.23 16.33
N ILE A 320 3.22 0.09 15.78
CA ILE A 320 2.77 1.46 15.57
C ILE A 320 1.45 1.66 16.32
N LEU A 321 1.40 2.70 17.14
CA LEU A 321 0.17 3.22 17.73
C LEU A 321 -0.10 4.61 17.18
N THR A 322 -1.27 4.79 16.54
CA THR A 322 -1.73 6.11 16.10
C THR A 322 -3.04 6.47 16.78
N SER A 323 -3.21 7.74 17.11
CA SER A 323 -4.48 8.26 17.61
C SER A 323 -4.72 9.64 17.03
N THR A 324 -5.89 9.84 16.42
CA THR A 324 -6.26 11.07 15.72
C THR A 324 -7.61 11.55 16.20
N PHE A 325 -7.65 12.74 16.76
CA PHE A 325 -8.85 13.45 17.16
C PHE A 325 -9.22 14.51 16.13
N ASN A 326 -10.42 14.39 15.57
CA ASN A 326 -10.98 15.35 14.65
C ASN A 326 -12.11 16.11 15.32
N ARG A 327 -12.10 17.44 15.21
CA ARG A 327 -13.18 18.27 15.76
C ARG A 327 -13.55 19.39 14.80
N LYS A 328 -14.83 19.51 14.51
CA LYS A 328 -15.43 20.64 13.81
C LYS A 328 -16.00 21.57 14.88
N PHE A 329 -15.37 22.72 15.07
CA PHE A 329 -15.82 23.74 16.03
C PHE A 329 -16.95 24.59 15.49
N SER A 330 -16.91 24.84 14.17
CA SER A 330 -17.95 25.58 13.45
C SER A 330 -17.93 25.18 11.96
N ASN A 331 -18.84 25.75 11.16
CA ASN A 331 -18.83 25.54 9.71
C ASN A 331 -17.54 26.06 9.05
N ARG A 332 -16.85 26.97 9.71
CA ARG A 332 -15.61 27.60 9.21
C ARG A 332 -14.34 27.09 9.87
N PHE A 333 -14.43 26.41 11.02
CA PHE A 333 -13.25 25.99 11.78
C PHE A 333 -13.28 24.49 12.10
N THR A 334 -12.30 23.80 11.54
CA THR A 334 -12.06 22.37 11.80
C THR A 334 -10.62 22.17 12.23
N ASN A 335 -10.42 21.30 13.22
CA ASN A 335 -9.10 20.94 13.74
C ASN A 335 -8.93 19.41 13.71
N LYS A 336 -7.71 18.99 13.43
CA LYS A 336 -7.24 17.61 13.46
C LYS A 336 -5.96 17.55 14.28
N THR A 337 -5.97 16.84 15.39
CA THR A 337 -4.80 16.63 16.26
C THR A 337 -4.50 15.15 16.33
N GLY A 338 -3.25 14.78 16.21
CA GLY A 338 -2.87 13.38 16.27
C GLY A 338 -1.51 13.15 16.91
N PHE A 339 -1.34 11.88 17.24
CA PHE A 339 -0.14 11.34 17.87
C PHE A 339 0.19 10.00 17.24
N THR A 340 1.47 9.73 17.02
CA THR A 340 2.00 8.46 16.56
C THR A 340 3.21 8.06 17.39
N TYR A 341 3.20 6.81 17.87
CA TYR A 341 4.35 6.13 18.45
C TYR A 341 4.70 4.96 17.54
N ASN A 342 5.95 4.86 17.12
CA ASN A 342 6.47 3.77 16.29
C ASN A 342 7.71 3.18 16.96
N ALA A 343 7.62 1.92 17.42
CA ALA A 343 8.74 1.13 17.88
C ALA A 343 9.28 0.33 16.68
N MET A 344 10.53 0.56 16.31
CA MET A 344 11.18 0.02 15.13
C MET A 344 12.29 -0.94 15.53
N PHE A 345 12.33 -2.11 14.90
CA PHE A 345 13.33 -3.14 15.09
C PHE A 345 13.92 -3.50 13.73
N TYR A 346 15.23 -3.62 13.65
CA TYR A 346 15.91 -4.03 12.43
C TYR A 346 16.96 -5.08 12.69
N GLN A 347 17.20 -5.89 11.70
CA GLN A 347 18.33 -6.82 11.61
C GLN A 347 18.76 -6.88 10.15
N MET A 348 20.07 -6.77 9.92
CA MET A 348 20.65 -6.86 8.58
C MET A 348 21.94 -7.65 8.64
N ASN A 349 22.16 -8.48 7.64
CA ASN A 349 23.43 -9.13 7.34
C ASN A 349 23.62 -9.09 5.82
N LEU A 350 24.74 -8.59 5.37
CA LEU A 350 25.19 -8.59 3.98
C LEU A 350 26.63 -9.09 3.94
N ALA A 351 26.84 -10.20 3.24
CA ALA A 351 28.16 -10.74 2.95
C ALA A 351 28.34 -10.85 1.43
N ILE A 352 29.48 -10.46 0.92
CA ILE A 352 29.83 -10.50 -0.50
C ILE A 352 31.23 -11.05 -0.63
N ALA A 353 31.48 -11.89 -1.64
CA ALA A 353 32.83 -12.29 -1.99
C ALA A 353 33.53 -11.14 -2.73
N PRO A 354 34.65 -10.61 -2.24
CA PRO A 354 35.35 -9.47 -2.87
C PRO A 354 35.90 -9.80 -4.27
N TYR A 355 36.22 -11.06 -4.51
CA TYR A 355 36.73 -11.56 -5.78
C TYR A 355 36.13 -12.95 -6.07
N GLU A 356 36.20 -13.36 -7.33
CA GLU A 356 35.79 -14.71 -7.72
C GLU A 356 36.62 -15.76 -6.97
N ALA A 357 35.95 -16.80 -6.53
CA ALA A 357 36.53 -17.93 -5.79
C ALA A 357 37.02 -17.62 -4.37
N GLU A 358 36.74 -16.44 -3.83
CA GLU A 358 36.99 -16.14 -2.42
C GLU A 358 35.77 -16.47 -1.53
N SER A 359 35.99 -16.56 -0.25
CA SER A 359 34.93 -16.75 0.73
C SER A 359 34.13 -15.48 0.92
N LEU A 360 32.86 -15.62 1.31
CA LEU A 360 32.01 -14.48 1.69
C LEU A 360 32.61 -13.71 2.85
N GLU A 361 32.75 -12.41 2.71
CA GLU A 361 33.10 -11.48 3.76
C GLU A 361 31.91 -10.62 4.17
N THR A 362 31.74 -10.44 5.47
CA THR A 362 30.67 -9.60 5.99
C THR A 362 30.96 -8.12 5.70
N VAL A 363 30.17 -7.52 4.81
CA VAL A 363 30.26 -6.11 4.44
C VAL A 363 29.47 -5.23 5.40
N SER A 364 28.29 -5.72 5.82
CA SER A 364 27.43 -5.00 6.76
C SER A 364 26.68 -5.98 7.64
N GLN A 365 26.72 -5.75 8.95
CA GLN A 365 25.95 -6.52 9.92
C GLN A 365 25.45 -5.59 11.02
N GLY A 366 24.18 -5.70 11.34
CA GLY A 366 23.60 -4.91 12.41
C GLY A 366 22.29 -5.47 12.92
N LYS A 367 22.01 -5.21 14.18
CA LYS A 367 20.73 -5.47 14.82
C LYS A 367 20.47 -4.40 15.86
N GLY A 368 19.28 -3.85 15.87
CA GLY A 368 18.95 -2.82 16.85
C GLY A 368 17.47 -2.48 16.89
N ASN A 369 17.16 -1.54 17.75
CA ASN A 369 15.84 -0.98 17.86
C ASN A 369 15.93 0.54 18.11
N THR A 370 14.86 1.22 17.73
CA THR A 370 14.68 2.65 18.00
C THR A 370 13.19 2.96 18.09
N SER A 371 12.85 4.17 18.46
CA SER A 371 11.46 4.61 18.47
C SER A 371 11.34 6.03 17.92
N LEU A 372 10.23 6.29 17.25
CA LEU A 372 9.83 7.59 16.75
C LEU A 372 8.52 7.99 17.40
N ILE A 373 8.50 9.19 17.98
CA ILE A 373 7.31 9.82 18.56
C ILE A 373 6.99 11.05 17.73
N SER A 374 5.78 11.13 17.22
CA SER A 374 5.32 12.26 16.42
C SER A 374 3.98 12.77 16.97
N ALA A 375 3.83 14.08 17.02
CA ALA A 375 2.57 14.73 17.32
C ALA A 375 2.33 15.86 16.31
N TYR A 376 1.08 16.02 15.91
CA TYR A 376 0.71 17.07 14.96
C TYR A 376 -0.61 17.73 15.33
N ASN A 377 -0.75 18.96 14.87
CA ASN A 377 -1.99 19.70 14.90
C ASN A 377 -2.18 20.41 13.56
N SER A 378 -3.37 20.28 12.99
CA SER A 378 -3.75 20.92 11.75
C SER A 378 -5.10 21.60 11.93
N SER A 379 -5.19 22.85 11.53
CA SER A 379 -6.41 23.65 11.62
C SER A 379 -6.75 24.25 10.27
N SER A 380 -8.02 24.15 9.89
CA SER A 380 -8.56 24.78 8.69
C SER A 380 -9.60 25.83 9.07
N VAL A 381 -9.40 27.04 8.57
CA VAL A 381 -10.28 28.19 8.81
C VAL A 381 -10.78 28.75 7.49
N GLY A 382 -12.09 28.71 7.26
CA GLY A 382 -12.72 29.36 6.11
C GLY A 382 -12.85 30.87 6.35
N LEU A 383 -12.21 31.69 5.51
CA LEU A 383 -12.24 33.15 5.63
C LEU A 383 -13.52 33.75 5.03
N THR A 384 -14.17 33.08 4.10
CA THR A 384 -15.39 33.52 3.44
C THR A 384 -16.43 32.40 3.43
N GLU A 385 -17.72 32.78 3.36
CA GLU A 385 -18.80 31.83 3.05
C GLU A 385 -18.76 31.52 1.56
N ARG A 386 -18.35 30.32 1.22
CA ARG A 386 -18.54 29.74 -0.11
C ARG A 386 -19.12 28.33 0.02
#